data_ba37121dc48c55dad6dc36985159f32c
#
_entry.id   ba37121dc48c55dad6dc36985159f32c
#
_cell.length_a   1.000
_cell.length_b   1.000
_cell.length_c   1.000
_cell.angle_alpha   90.00
_cell.angle_beta   90.00
_cell.angle_gamma   90.00
#
_symmetry.space_group_name_H-M   'P 1'
#
loop_
_entity.id
_entity.type
_entity.pdbx_description
1 polymer ?
#
loop_
_entity_poly.entity_id
_entity_poly.type
_entity_poly.pdbx_seq_one_letter_code
_entity_poly.pdbx_strand_id
1 'polypeptide(L)'
;MDKLINAMKIYFATNFSYYTKSHGYHVNVVGPDFYQYHKLLQKVYEDAQENIDKIAEEIRTLQSVVPFSMDRISKLSKVPDASDTPKALEMIKELLFDTEVVCECIRDAHSLATEQEAYGLVNYLEARLDEHYRFQWMLRSTLEP
;
A
#
# COMPACT_ATOMS: atom_id res chain seq x y z
N MET A 1 16.28 -15.78 5.52
CA MET A 1 15.65 -15.63 4.19
C MET A 1 14.14 -15.88 4.21
N ASP A 2 13.69 -16.92 4.89
CA ASP A 2 12.25 -17.22 4.96
C ASP A 2 11.43 -16.11 5.60
N LYS A 3 11.98 -15.45 6.63
CA LYS A 3 11.30 -14.31 7.27
C LYS A 3 11.17 -13.13 6.31
N LEU A 4 12.20 -12.85 5.52
CA LEU A 4 12.16 -11.79 4.51
C LEU A 4 11.11 -12.09 3.44
N ILE A 5 11.12 -13.32 2.93
CA ILE A 5 10.15 -13.75 1.91
C ILE A 5 8.72 -13.59 2.46
N ASN A 6 8.49 -14.02 3.69
CA ASN A 6 7.17 -13.89 4.32
C ASN A 6 6.76 -12.42 4.48
N ALA A 7 7.67 -11.56 4.92
CA ALA A 7 7.42 -10.13 5.05
C ALA A 7 7.08 -9.48 3.70
N MET A 8 7.76 -9.89 2.63
CA MET A 8 7.48 -9.40 1.30
C MET A 8 6.12 -9.88 0.77
N LYS A 9 5.73 -11.10 1.10
CA LYS A 9 4.40 -11.61 0.74
C LYS A 9 3.28 -10.84 1.45
N ILE A 10 3.50 -10.51 2.72
CA ILE A 10 2.57 -9.68 3.49
C ILE A 10 2.49 -8.27 2.89
N TYR A 11 3.63 -7.69 2.54
CA TYR A 11 3.65 -6.38 1.89
C TYR A 11 2.92 -6.43 0.55
N PHE A 12 3.17 -7.45 -0.27
CA PHE A 12 2.47 -7.65 -1.54
C PHE A 12 0.94 -7.64 -1.35
N ALA A 13 0.46 -8.46 -0.42
CA ALA A 13 -0.98 -8.59 -0.15
C ALA A 13 -1.56 -7.29 0.40
N THR A 14 -0.84 -6.63 1.31
CA THR A 14 -1.26 -5.37 1.93
C THR A 14 -1.33 -4.25 0.89
N ASN A 15 -0.36 -4.17 0.00
CA ASN A 15 -0.38 -3.20 -1.11
C ASN A 15 -1.54 -3.47 -2.07
N PHE A 16 -1.85 -4.74 -2.33
CA PHE A 16 -2.97 -5.10 -3.20
C PHE A 16 -4.31 -4.64 -2.62
N SER A 17 -4.52 -4.86 -1.33
CA SER A 17 -5.72 -4.40 -0.63
C SER A 17 -5.79 -2.88 -0.56
N TYR A 18 -4.67 -2.23 -0.31
CA TYR A 18 -4.55 -0.77 -0.30
C TYR A 18 -4.91 -0.19 -1.68
N TYR A 19 -4.41 -0.81 -2.74
CA TYR A 19 -4.78 -0.47 -4.11
C TYR A 19 -6.30 -0.59 -4.32
N THR A 20 -6.86 -1.75 -4.00
CA THR A 20 -8.29 -2.03 -4.22
C THR A 20 -9.15 -0.99 -3.52
N LYS A 21 -8.84 -0.71 -2.26
CA LYS A 21 -9.60 0.23 -1.43
C LYS A 21 -9.49 1.65 -1.96
N SER A 22 -8.29 2.11 -2.27
CA SER A 22 -8.07 3.48 -2.78
C SER A 22 -8.70 3.68 -4.15
N HIS A 23 -8.65 2.69 -5.02
CA HIS A 23 -9.28 2.76 -6.34
C HIS A 23 -10.81 2.79 -6.22
N GLY A 24 -11.37 1.95 -5.34
CA GLY A 24 -12.81 1.97 -5.07
C GLY A 24 -13.26 3.31 -4.52
N TYR A 25 -12.51 3.89 -3.61
CA TYR A 25 -12.82 5.21 -3.06
C TYR A 25 -12.72 6.31 -4.13
N HIS A 26 -11.72 6.22 -5.02
CA HIS A 26 -11.56 7.16 -6.14
C HIS A 26 -12.82 7.24 -7.01
N VAL A 27 -13.42 6.10 -7.34
CA VAL A 27 -14.59 6.07 -8.23
C VAL A 27 -15.90 6.37 -7.48
N ASN A 28 -15.96 6.12 -6.19
CA ASN A 28 -17.20 6.23 -5.42
C ASN A 28 -17.32 7.52 -4.61
N VAL A 29 -16.25 8.32 -4.51
CA VAL A 29 -16.30 9.57 -3.75
C VAL A 29 -17.31 10.56 -4.38
N VAL A 30 -18.05 11.26 -3.53
CA VAL A 30 -19.03 12.29 -3.94
C VAL A 30 -18.91 13.49 -3.01
N GLY A 31 -19.50 14.62 -3.41
CA GLY A 31 -19.61 15.79 -2.54
C GLY A 31 -18.98 17.05 -3.14
N PRO A 32 -18.99 18.16 -2.37
CA PRO A 32 -18.56 19.47 -2.88
C PRO A 32 -17.12 19.52 -3.40
N ASP A 33 -16.23 18.76 -2.79
CA ASP A 33 -14.81 18.71 -3.18
C ASP A 33 -14.46 17.44 -3.96
N PHE A 34 -15.44 16.91 -4.69
CA PHE A 34 -15.29 15.65 -5.44
C PHE A 34 -14.02 15.62 -6.27
N TYR A 35 -13.77 16.66 -7.07
CA TYR A 35 -12.66 16.64 -8.01
C TYR A 35 -11.29 16.52 -7.29
N GLN A 36 -11.12 17.27 -6.22
CA GLN A 36 -9.89 17.26 -5.44
C GLN A 36 -9.65 15.90 -4.79
N TYR A 37 -10.67 15.31 -4.18
CA TYR A 37 -10.56 13.98 -3.57
C TYR A 37 -10.34 12.89 -4.63
N HIS A 38 -11.09 12.96 -5.72
CA HIS A 38 -10.98 12.03 -6.84
C HIS A 38 -9.53 12.01 -7.38
N LYS A 39 -8.92 13.18 -7.56
CA LYS A 39 -7.55 13.30 -8.04
C LYS A 39 -6.49 12.85 -7.02
N LEU A 40 -6.69 13.18 -5.76
CA LEU A 40 -5.79 12.70 -4.69
C LEU A 40 -5.82 11.18 -4.60
N LEU A 41 -7.01 10.61 -4.60
CA LEU A 41 -7.19 9.16 -4.55
C LEU A 41 -6.60 8.48 -5.78
N GLN A 42 -6.63 9.13 -6.94
CA GLN A 42 -6.01 8.63 -8.16
C GLN A 42 -4.49 8.52 -8.02
N LYS A 43 -3.85 9.51 -7.43
CA LYS A 43 -2.40 9.46 -7.18
C LYS A 43 -2.04 8.24 -6.32
N VAL A 44 -2.84 7.99 -5.29
CA VAL A 44 -2.61 6.88 -4.37
C VAL A 44 -2.80 5.54 -5.08
N TYR A 45 -3.95 5.34 -5.76
CA TYR A 45 -4.20 4.03 -6.34
C TYR A 45 -3.32 3.72 -7.54
N GLU A 46 -2.98 4.70 -8.37
CA GLU A 46 -2.11 4.47 -9.52
C GLU A 46 -0.72 4.02 -9.08
N ASP A 47 -0.19 4.63 -8.04
CA ASP A 47 1.10 4.23 -7.47
C ASP A 47 1.02 2.81 -6.90
N ALA A 48 -0.01 2.51 -6.12
CA ALA A 48 -0.20 1.18 -5.55
C ALA A 48 -0.36 0.12 -6.65
N GLN A 49 -1.13 0.42 -7.68
CA GLN A 49 -1.35 -0.48 -8.82
C GLN A 49 -0.06 -0.78 -9.56
N GLU A 50 0.72 0.24 -9.85
CA GLU A 50 2.01 0.10 -10.55
C GLU A 50 2.96 -0.79 -9.76
N ASN A 51 2.91 -0.72 -8.45
CA ASN A 51 3.83 -1.47 -7.59
C ASN A 51 3.37 -2.90 -7.28
N ILE A 52 2.16 -3.30 -7.64
CA ILE A 52 1.73 -4.70 -7.54
C ILE A 52 2.73 -5.60 -8.26
N ASP A 53 3.02 -5.28 -9.52
CA ASP A 53 3.94 -6.07 -10.33
C ASP A 53 5.37 -5.98 -9.80
N LYS A 54 5.83 -4.80 -9.45
CA LYS A 54 7.20 -4.60 -8.95
C LYS A 54 7.46 -5.37 -7.66
N ILE A 55 6.52 -5.36 -6.72
CA ILE A 55 6.64 -6.12 -5.47
C ILE A 55 6.65 -7.61 -5.78
N ALA A 56 5.75 -8.06 -6.67
CA ALA A 56 5.68 -9.46 -7.08
C ALA A 56 7.02 -9.92 -7.68
N GLU A 57 7.62 -9.11 -8.55
CA GLU A 57 8.89 -9.44 -9.16
C GLU A 57 10.03 -9.48 -8.15
N GLU A 58 10.02 -8.60 -7.14
CA GLU A 58 11.00 -8.66 -6.05
C GLU A 58 10.91 -9.99 -5.29
N ILE A 59 9.68 -10.48 -5.06
CA ILE A 59 9.49 -11.81 -4.43
C ILE A 59 10.10 -12.90 -5.32
N ARG A 60 9.95 -12.79 -6.65
CA ARG A 60 10.54 -13.76 -7.58
C ARG A 60 12.06 -13.72 -7.57
N THR A 61 12.66 -12.54 -7.40
CA THR A 61 14.13 -12.46 -7.27
C THR A 61 14.63 -13.17 -6.02
N LEU A 62 13.80 -13.29 -4.99
CA LEU A 62 14.11 -14.07 -3.79
C LEU A 62 13.83 -15.56 -3.98
N GLN A 63 13.52 -15.99 -5.19
CA GLN A 63 13.27 -17.38 -5.59
C GLN A 63 12.04 -17.99 -4.91
N SER A 64 11.03 -17.17 -4.66
CA SER A 64 9.77 -17.63 -4.07
C SER A 64 8.59 -17.38 -5.00
N VAL A 65 7.50 -18.10 -4.79
CA VAL A 65 6.26 -17.94 -5.54
C VAL A 65 5.44 -16.82 -4.89
N VAL A 66 4.84 -15.98 -5.73
CA VAL A 66 3.98 -14.88 -5.27
C VAL A 66 2.59 -15.42 -4.92
N PRO A 67 2.00 -15.01 -3.77
CA PRO A 67 0.66 -15.47 -3.40
C PRO A 67 -0.43 -14.74 -4.19
N PHE A 68 -0.48 -14.96 -5.49
CA PHE A 68 -1.35 -14.24 -6.41
C PHE A 68 -2.70 -14.91 -6.54
N SER A 69 -3.48 -14.87 -5.46
CA SER A 69 -4.89 -15.32 -5.46
C SER A 69 -5.65 -14.45 -4.46
N MET A 70 -6.91 -14.18 -4.75
CA MET A 70 -7.72 -13.30 -3.89
C MET A 70 -7.82 -13.84 -2.46
N ASP A 71 -7.96 -15.15 -2.30
CA ASP A 71 -8.04 -15.77 -0.98
C ASP A 71 -6.76 -15.54 -0.16
N ARG A 72 -5.60 -15.81 -0.77
CA ARG A 72 -4.31 -15.62 -0.08
C ARG A 72 -4.01 -14.15 0.20
N ILE A 73 -4.33 -13.27 -0.75
CA ILE A 73 -4.19 -11.82 -0.57
C ILE A 73 -5.02 -11.36 0.63
N SER A 74 -6.27 -11.77 0.68
CA SER A 74 -7.17 -11.40 1.77
C SER A 74 -6.64 -11.87 3.14
N LYS A 75 -6.10 -13.07 3.21
CA LYS A 75 -5.59 -13.65 4.46
C LYS A 75 -4.29 -12.99 4.92
N LEU A 76 -3.43 -12.58 3.99
CA LEU A 76 -2.13 -12.00 4.31
C LEU A 76 -2.17 -10.49 4.55
N SER A 77 -3.13 -9.80 3.93
CA SER A 77 -3.20 -8.34 4.00
C SER A 77 -3.44 -7.84 5.42
N LYS A 78 -2.78 -6.74 5.74
CA LYS A 78 -2.96 -6.02 7.02
C LYS A 78 -3.87 -4.81 6.89
N VAL A 79 -4.26 -4.44 5.67
CA VAL A 79 -5.22 -3.37 5.43
C VAL A 79 -6.63 -3.97 5.43
N PRO A 80 -7.55 -3.46 6.26
CA PRO A 80 -8.93 -3.95 6.29
C PRO A 80 -9.66 -3.66 4.99
N ASP A 81 -10.52 -4.58 4.55
CA ASP A 81 -11.39 -4.35 3.41
C ASP A 81 -12.33 -3.19 3.68
N ALA A 82 -12.69 -2.47 2.60
CA ALA A 82 -13.75 -1.49 2.67
C ALA A 82 -15.09 -2.23 2.54
N SER A 83 -15.75 -2.45 3.66
CA SER A 83 -17.06 -3.12 3.68
C SER A 83 -18.19 -2.18 3.29
N ASP A 84 -17.92 -0.88 3.14
CA ASP A 84 -18.90 0.15 2.89
C ASP A 84 -18.26 1.31 2.10
N THR A 85 -19.09 2.27 1.69
CA THR A 85 -18.63 3.48 1.02
C THR A 85 -18.84 4.67 1.96
N PRO A 86 -17.82 5.03 2.75
CA PRO A 86 -17.95 6.14 3.68
C PRO A 86 -17.95 7.49 2.96
N LYS A 87 -18.21 8.57 3.71
CA LYS A 87 -18.14 9.92 3.18
C LYS A 87 -16.69 10.30 2.87
N ALA A 88 -16.49 11.28 2.01
CA ALA A 88 -15.18 11.67 1.49
C ALA A 88 -14.12 11.86 2.58
N LEU A 89 -14.40 12.62 3.63
CA LEU A 89 -13.44 12.85 4.71
C LEU A 89 -13.10 11.57 5.47
N GLU A 90 -14.06 10.68 5.64
CA GLU A 90 -13.81 9.39 6.29
C GLU A 90 -12.96 8.48 5.39
N MET A 91 -13.15 8.55 4.06
CA MET A 91 -12.27 7.84 3.13
C MET A 91 -10.80 8.28 3.31
N ILE A 92 -10.58 9.60 3.42
CA ILE A 92 -9.23 10.14 3.59
C ILE A 92 -8.63 9.71 4.94
N LYS A 93 -9.42 9.74 6.02
CA LYS A 93 -8.98 9.28 7.35
C LYS A 93 -8.58 7.81 7.33
N GLU A 94 -9.41 6.98 6.71
CA GLU A 94 -9.11 5.54 6.60
C GLU A 94 -7.83 5.29 5.82
N LEU A 95 -7.67 5.96 4.68
CA LEU A 95 -6.48 5.78 3.86
C LEU A 95 -5.22 6.33 4.52
N LEU A 96 -5.33 7.38 5.33
CA LEU A 96 -4.20 7.86 6.12
C LEU A 96 -3.74 6.77 7.10
N PHE A 97 -4.68 6.15 7.79
CA PHE A 97 -4.40 5.03 8.69
C PHE A 97 -3.79 3.85 7.91
N ASP A 98 -4.42 3.49 6.79
CA ASP A 98 -3.97 2.36 5.96
C ASP A 98 -2.57 2.59 5.39
N THR A 99 -2.24 3.84 5.05
CA THR A 99 -0.90 4.20 4.55
C THR A 99 0.15 3.90 5.62
N GLU A 100 -0.13 4.16 6.89
CA GLU A 100 0.79 3.80 7.97
C GLU A 100 0.94 2.28 8.11
N VAL A 101 -0.16 1.54 7.95
CA VAL A 101 -0.10 0.07 7.96
C VAL A 101 0.82 -0.44 6.83
N VAL A 102 0.71 0.13 5.64
CA VAL A 102 1.60 -0.21 4.51
C VAL A 102 3.05 0.12 4.86
N CYS A 103 3.29 1.30 5.45
CA CYS A 103 4.64 1.70 5.87
C CYS A 103 5.24 0.73 6.87
N GLU A 104 4.45 0.24 7.82
CA GLU A 104 4.90 -0.77 8.79
C GLU A 104 5.34 -2.05 8.09
N CYS A 105 4.56 -2.51 7.11
CA CYS A 105 4.93 -3.70 6.33
C CYS A 105 6.25 -3.49 5.56
N ILE A 106 6.43 -2.30 5.00
CA ILE A 106 7.66 -1.96 4.29
C ILE A 106 8.85 -1.91 5.25
N ARG A 107 8.69 -1.30 6.42
CA ARG A 107 9.77 -1.21 7.43
C ARG A 107 10.17 -2.60 7.93
N ASP A 108 9.21 -3.49 8.14
CA ASP A 108 9.50 -4.87 8.55
C ASP A 108 10.33 -5.59 7.48
N ALA A 109 9.91 -5.49 6.22
CA ALA A 109 10.65 -6.09 5.11
C ALA A 109 12.03 -5.46 4.95
N HIS A 110 12.13 -4.13 5.12
CA HIS A 110 13.39 -3.39 5.01
C HIS A 110 14.42 -3.87 6.04
N SER A 111 13.99 -4.03 7.29
CA SER A 111 14.85 -4.51 8.36
C SER A 111 15.43 -5.90 8.03
N LEU A 112 14.57 -6.79 7.56
CA LEU A 112 14.98 -8.15 7.19
C LEU A 112 15.86 -8.18 5.93
N ALA A 113 15.56 -7.34 4.95
CA ALA A 113 16.37 -7.22 3.74
C ALA A 113 17.77 -6.68 4.06
N THR A 114 17.87 -5.75 5.01
CA THR A 114 19.15 -5.20 5.47
C THR A 114 19.99 -6.29 6.12
N GLU A 115 19.39 -7.13 6.96
CA GLU A 115 20.09 -8.27 7.59
C GLU A 115 20.64 -9.24 6.55
N GLN A 116 19.92 -9.43 5.44
CA GLN A 116 20.32 -10.34 4.35
C GLN A 116 21.24 -9.68 3.34
N GLU A 117 21.59 -8.41 3.53
CA GLU A 117 22.41 -7.63 2.60
C GLU A 117 21.81 -7.61 1.17
N ALA A 118 20.47 -7.61 1.10
CA ALA A 118 19.74 -7.56 -0.17
C ALA A 118 19.63 -6.10 -0.63
N TYR A 119 20.75 -5.52 -1.07
CA TYR A 119 20.89 -4.09 -1.30
C TYR A 119 19.89 -3.51 -2.32
N GLY A 120 19.63 -4.23 -3.40
CA GLY A 120 18.65 -3.79 -4.41
C GLY A 120 17.26 -3.70 -3.82
N LEU A 121 16.87 -4.69 -3.04
CA LEU A 121 15.58 -4.71 -2.36
C LEU A 121 15.50 -3.60 -1.30
N VAL A 122 16.57 -3.41 -0.51
CA VAL A 122 16.65 -2.33 0.47
C VAL A 122 16.40 -0.98 -0.21
N ASN A 123 17.06 -0.73 -1.33
CA ASN A 123 16.90 0.51 -2.09
C ASN A 123 15.46 0.69 -2.58
N TYR A 124 14.85 -0.34 -3.11
CA TYR A 124 13.46 -0.32 -3.56
C TYR A 124 12.50 0.01 -2.41
N LEU A 125 12.67 -0.67 -1.27
CA LEU A 125 11.80 -0.47 -0.10
C LEU A 125 11.94 0.95 0.46
N GLU A 126 13.15 1.52 0.47
CA GLU A 126 13.37 2.90 0.91
C GLU A 126 12.66 3.90 0.01
N ALA A 127 12.71 3.70 -1.30
CA ALA A 127 11.99 4.52 -2.25
C ALA A 127 10.47 4.42 -2.04
N ARG A 128 9.97 3.25 -1.71
CA ARG A 128 8.56 3.05 -1.40
C ARG A 128 8.14 3.79 -0.15
N LEU A 129 8.96 3.76 0.90
CA LEU A 129 8.67 4.52 2.13
C LEU A 129 8.58 6.02 1.84
N ASP A 130 9.52 6.56 1.08
CA ASP A 130 9.51 7.99 0.75
C ASP A 130 8.22 8.39 0.03
N GLU A 131 7.77 7.58 -0.92
CA GLU A 131 6.51 7.85 -1.64
C GLU A 131 5.30 7.79 -0.71
N HIS A 132 5.23 6.80 0.17
CA HIS A 132 4.12 6.69 1.13
C HIS A 132 4.14 7.83 2.16
N TYR A 133 5.30 8.34 2.53
CA TYR A 133 5.40 9.51 3.41
C TYR A 133 4.83 10.75 2.72
N ARG A 134 4.99 10.88 1.40
CA ARG A 134 4.34 11.96 0.62
C ARG A 134 2.82 11.80 0.62
N PHE A 135 2.32 10.59 0.46
CA PHE A 135 0.88 10.34 0.55
C PHE A 135 0.34 10.66 1.95
N GLN A 136 1.05 10.27 3.00
CA GLN A 136 0.67 10.64 4.36
C GLN A 136 0.59 12.17 4.52
N TRP A 137 1.57 12.88 3.99
CA TRP A 137 1.55 14.35 4.03
C TRP A 137 0.32 14.91 3.31
N MET A 138 0.05 14.46 2.10
CA MET A 138 -1.08 14.95 1.33
C MET A 138 -2.44 14.61 1.97
N LEU A 139 -2.58 13.40 2.46
CA LEU A 139 -3.81 12.95 3.12
C LEU A 139 -4.03 13.73 4.43
N ARG A 140 -3.00 13.89 5.22
CA ARG A 140 -3.05 14.63 6.48
C ARG A 140 -3.40 16.10 6.24
N SER A 141 -2.78 16.71 5.24
CA SER A 141 -3.05 18.11 4.89
C SER A 141 -4.48 18.33 4.42
N THR A 142 -5.06 17.33 3.77
CA THR A 142 -6.46 17.38 3.34
C THR A 142 -7.43 17.39 4.53
N LEU A 143 -7.02 16.79 5.65
CA LEU A 143 -7.85 16.71 6.87
C LEU A 143 -7.72 17.92 7.78
N GLU A 144 -6.66 18.71 7.63
CA GLU A 144 -6.45 19.90 8.45
C GLU A 144 -7.40 21.02 8.02
N PRO A 145 -7.97 21.80 9.00
CA PRO A 145 -8.89 22.90 8.69
C PRO A 145 -8.17 24.07 8.01
#